data_59f7d274a96ce79bdb411d4fb6595098
#
_entry.id   59f7d274a96ce79bdb411d4fb6595098
#
_cell.length_a   1.000
_cell.length_b   1.000
_cell.length_c   1.000
_cell.angle_alpha   90.00
_cell.angle_beta   90.00
_cell.angle_gamma   90.00
#
_symmetry.space_group_name_H-M   'P 1'
#
loop_
_entity.id
_entity.type
_entity.pdbx_description
1 polymer ?
#
loop_
_entity_poly.entity_id
_entity_poly.type
_entity_poly.pdbx_seq_one_letter_code
_entity_poly.pdbx_strand_id
1 'polypeptide(L)'
;MKMQLYRVNLPLAHQFTIARESISTQASLIVELEHEGVHGLGEVTENSFYGHTLDSITASLNRVAGVLDDYIEHSPVQVWPKMYEAIDGDMFALSALDIAAHDLRGRRFGIPTWQDWGLAWTGIPESSYTIGIDSIEKMIAKLKEQPGWSIYKIKLGTARDLEVVNELRKHTDAVFRVDANCSWSADETIANSYVLANLGVEFIEQPLAIDSSVDDKLRVYNESKLPVLADEDCQVSDDVLRCNGLYHGINVKICKCGGLTPALGMLRQAKTLNMKTMVGCMVESSIGISGAAQLMPLMDYADLDGAVLLSDSPTEGVRVTKGVVHLTDRPGTGAILQYDRLEQFRC
;
A
#
# COMPACT_ATOMS: atom_id res chain seq x y z
N MET A 1 -6.12 -27.63 -6.44
CA MET A 1 -6.41 -26.36 -5.72
C MET A 1 -7.64 -25.71 -6.31
N LYS A 2 -8.49 -25.06 -5.51
CA LYS A 2 -9.63 -24.27 -6.00
C LYS A 2 -9.35 -22.79 -5.79
N MET A 3 -9.85 -21.95 -6.70
CA MET A 3 -9.84 -20.52 -6.58
C MET A 3 -11.27 -19.99 -6.66
N GLN A 4 -11.63 -19.11 -5.72
CA GLN A 4 -12.90 -18.38 -5.72
C GLN A 4 -12.61 -16.88 -5.72
N LEU A 5 -13.46 -16.12 -6.40
CA LEU A 5 -13.33 -14.69 -6.59
C LEU A 5 -14.59 -13.99 -6.07
N TYR A 6 -14.41 -12.99 -5.21
CA TYR A 6 -15.51 -12.22 -4.64
C TYR A 6 -15.31 -10.74 -4.96
N ARG A 7 -16.25 -10.17 -5.71
CA ARG A 7 -16.29 -8.75 -6.01
C ARG A 7 -17.05 -8.05 -4.91
N VAL A 8 -16.45 -7.02 -4.30
CA VAL A 8 -17.03 -6.28 -3.20
C VAL A 8 -16.87 -4.78 -3.38
N ASN A 9 -17.86 -4.02 -2.93
CA ASN A 9 -17.82 -2.58 -2.81
C ASN A 9 -17.61 -2.22 -1.34
N LEU A 10 -16.50 -1.60 -1.02
CA LEU A 10 -16.10 -1.21 0.33
C LEU A 10 -16.48 0.27 0.56
N PRO A 11 -17.48 0.58 1.39
CA PRO A 11 -17.87 1.95 1.65
C PRO A 11 -16.83 2.66 2.51
N LEU A 12 -16.50 3.91 2.17
CA LEU A 12 -15.61 4.74 2.97
C LEU A 12 -16.39 5.50 4.05
N ALA A 13 -15.73 5.77 5.18
CA ALA A 13 -16.28 6.59 6.24
C ALA A 13 -16.48 8.05 5.80
N HIS A 14 -15.59 8.54 4.95
CA HIS A 14 -15.65 9.87 4.32
C HIS A 14 -15.26 9.78 2.86
N GLN A 15 -15.70 10.72 2.06
CA GLN A 15 -15.18 10.89 0.71
C GLN A 15 -13.66 11.09 0.78
N PHE A 16 -12.92 10.30 0.01
CA PHE A 16 -11.46 10.34 -0.05
C PHE A 16 -11.03 10.93 -1.38
N THR A 17 -10.29 12.04 -1.32
CA THR A 17 -9.85 12.79 -2.49
C THR A 17 -8.33 12.91 -2.49
N ILE A 18 -7.74 12.59 -3.63
CA ILE A 18 -6.34 12.87 -3.97
C ILE A 18 -6.31 13.82 -5.18
N ALA A 19 -5.14 14.24 -5.63
CA ALA A 19 -5.01 15.19 -6.74
C ALA A 19 -5.73 14.75 -8.04
N ARG A 20 -5.96 13.46 -8.23
CA ARG A 20 -6.46 12.86 -9.49
C ARG A 20 -7.89 12.34 -9.42
N GLU A 21 -8.38 11.97 -8.24
CA GLU A 21 -9.67 11.30 -8.09
C GLU A 21 -10.33 11.55 -6.74
N SER A 22 -11.61 11.23 -6.67
CA SER A 22 -12.40 11.31 -5.45
C SER A 22 -13.39 10.14 -5.39
N ILE A 23 -13.32 9.35 -4.31
CA ILE A 23 -14.13 8.15 -4.14
C ILE A 23 -14.88 8.16 -2.81
N SER A 24 -16.06 7.56 -2.77
CA SER A 24 -16.84 7.27 -1.55
C SER A 24 -17.03 5.77 -1.32
N THR A 25 -16.65 4.96 -2.32
CA THR A 25 -16.70 3.49 -2.30
C THR A 25 -15.53 2.98 -3.09
N GLN A 26 -14.85 1.95 -2.60
CA GLN A 26 -13.76 1.28 -3.28
C GLN A 26 -14.21 -0.09 -3.78
N ALA A 27 -14.18 -0.30 -5.08
CA ALA A 27 -14.39 -1.61 -5.66
C ALA A 27 -13.13 -2.48 -5.47
N SER A 28 -13.31 -3.69 -4.95
CA SER A 28 -12.24 -4.61 -4.61
C SER A 28 -12.56 -6.04 -5.04
N LEU A 29 -11.51 -6.81 -5.34
CA LEU A 29 -11.58 -8.23 -5.64
C LEU A 29 -10.84 -9.02 -4.57
N ILE A 30 -11.55 -9.91 -3.89
CA ILE A 30 -10.97 -10.86 -2.95
C ILE A 30 -10.74 -12.18 -3.69
N VAL A 31 -9.52 -12.69 -3.57
CA VAL A 31 -9.10 -14.00 -4.09
C VAL A 31 -9.01 -14.97 -2.92
N GLU A 32 -9.70 -16.08 -3.02
CA GLU A 32 -9.59 -17.20 -2.08
C GLU A 32 -9.02 -18.42 -2.79
N LEU A 33 -7.91 -18.93 -2.26
CA LEU A 33 -7.35 -20.23 -2.64
C LEU A 33 -7.73 -21.27 -1.59
N GLU A 34 -8.23 -22.44 -2.02
CA GLU A 34 -8.58 -23.54 -1.11
C GLU A 34 -7.83 -24.82 -1.49
N HIS A 35 -7.19 -25.45 -0.52
CA HIS A 35 -6.60 -26.77 -0.64
C HIS A 35 -6.80 -27.57 0.65
N GLU A 36 -7.46 -28.76 0.53
CA GLU A 36 -7.72 -29.69 1.66
C GLU A 36 -8.39 -29.01 2.87
N GLY A 37 -9.32 -28.08 2.61
CA GLY A 37 -10.05 -27.36 3.65
C GLY A 37 -9.28 -26.22 4.31
N VAL A 38 -8.06 -25.95 3.85
CA VAL A 38 -7.29 -24.74 4.25
C VAL A 38 -7.50 -23.65 3.20
N HIS A 39 -7.81 -22.44 3.66
CA HIS A 39 -8.12 -21.29 2.80
C HIS A 39 -7.04 -20.22 2.94
N GLY A 40 -6.60 -19.64 1.84
CA GLY A 40 -5.72 -18.47 1.81
C GLY A 40 -6.41 -17.31 1.10
N LEU A 41 -6.29 -16.11 1.64
CA LEU A 41 -6.98 -14.91 1.18
C LEU A 41 -6.01 -13.86 0.64
N GLY A 42 -6.36 -13.24 -0.47
CA GLY A 42 -5.68 -12.08 -1.03
C GLY A 42 -6.69 -11.05 -1.54
N GLU A 43 -6.25 -9.83 -1.75
CA GLU A 43 -7.11 -8.73 -2.18
C GLU A 43 -6.36 -7.81 -3.13
N VAL A 44 -7.10 -7.22 -4.07
CA VAL A 44 -6.67 -6.10 -4.89
C VAL A 44 -7.85 -5.19 -5.20
N THR A 45 -7.60 -3.89 -5.24
CA THR A 45 -8.61 -2.89 -5.57
C THR A 45 -8.57 -2.52 -7.05
N GLU A 46 -9.73 -2.14 -7.60
CA GLU A 46 -9.79 -1.46 -8.88
C GLU A 46 -8.99 -0.15 -8.83
N ASN A 47 -8.28 0.17 -9.89
CA ASN A 47 -7.52 1.41 -9.97
C ASN A 47 -7.43 1.92 -11.40
N SER A 48 -8.14 3.02 -11.67
CA SER A 48 -8.23 3.62 -13.00
C SER A 48 -6.92 4.26 -13.47
N PHE A 49 -6.12 4.79 -12.54
CA PHE A 49 -4.83 5.41 -12.87
C PHE A 49 -3.85 4.40 -13.46
N TYR A 50 -3.84 3.18 -12.92
CA TYR A 50 -3.01 2.09 -13.44
C TYR A 50 -3.71 1.26 -14.53
N GLY A 51 -4.96 1.60 -14.89
CA GLY A 51 -5.71 0.95 -15.97
C GLY A 51 -6.32 -0.41 -15.61
N HIS A 52 -6.49 -0.70 -14.32
CA HIS A 52 -7.03 -1.98 -13.85
C HIS A 52 -8.48 -1.84 -13.37
N THR A 53 -9.37 -2.65 -13.97
CA THR A 53 -10.77 -2.82 -13.55
C THR A 53 -10.99 -4.20 -12.93
N LEU A 54 -12.06 -4.37 -12.14
CA LEU A 54 -12.41 -5.70 -11.62
C LEU A 54 -12.60 -6.73 -12.74
N ASP A 55 -13.08 -6.31 -13.92
CA ASP A 55 -13.26 -7.20 -15.08
C ASP A 55 -11.91 -7.63 -15.67
N SER A 56 -10.97 -6.71 -15.88
CA SER A 56 -9.62 -7.03 -16.37
C SER A 56 -8.87 -7.94 -15.41
N ILE A 57 -8.90 -7.63 -14.11
CA ILE A 57 -8.26 -8.43 -13.05
C ILE A 57 -8.87 -9.84 -13.00
N THR A 58 -10.21 -9.95 -13.03
CA THR A 58 -10.91 -11.24 -13.06
C THR A 58 -10.53 -12.07 -14.28
N ALA A 59 -10.47 -11.45 -15.48
CA ALA A 59 -10.09 -12.13 -16.71
C ALA A 59 -8.65 -12.66 -16.63
N SER A 60 -7.74 -11.90 -16.07
CA SER A 60 -6.35 -12.30 -15.86
C SER A 60 -6.24 -13.48 -14.87
N LEU A 61 -6.93 -13.43 -13.73
CA LEU A 61 -6.94 -14.52 -12.75
C LEU A 61 -7.51 -15.83 -13.32
N ASN A 62 -8.51 -15.78 -14.18
CA ASN A 62 -9.08 -16.98 -14.78
C ASN A 62 -8.07 -17.74 -15.69
N ARG A 63 -7.01 -17.08 -16.17
CA ARG A 63 -5.96 -17.73 -17.00
C ARG A 63 -5.11 -18.71 -16.19
N VAL A 64 -4.96 -18.51 -14.87
CA VAL A 64 -4.11 -19.34 -14.01
C VAL A 64 -4.82 -20.54 -13.40
N ALA A 65 -6.11 -20.71 -13.63
CA ALA A 65 -6.90 -21.79 -13.01
C ALA A 65 -6.32 -23.20 -13.24
N GLY A 66 -5.62 -23.43 -14.37
CA GLY A 66 -5.01 -24.72 -14.72
C GLY A 66 -3.62 -24.98 -14.12
N VAL A 67 -3.01 -23.99 -13.46
CA VAL A 67 -1.61 -24.07 -12.96
C VAL A 67 -1.48 -23.79 -11.47
N LEU A 68 -2.61 -23.62 -10.76
CA LEU A 68 -2.62 -23.31 -9.33
C LEU A 68 -2.04 -24.41 -8.44
N ASP A 69 -2.05 -25.66 -8.91
CA ASP A 69 -1.54 -26.80 -8.12
C ASP A 69 -0.04 -26.69 -7.83
N ASP A 70 0.70 -25.89 -8.57
CA ASP A 70 2.11 -25.64 -8.28
C ASP A 70 2.34 -25.06 -6.87
N TYR A 71 1.38 -24.31 -6.32
CA TYR A 71 1.45 -23.78 -4.95
C TYR A 71 1.33 -24.88 -3.86
N ILE A 72 0.95 -26.10 -4.23
CA ILE A 72 0.89 -27.24 -3.30
C ILE A 72 2.30 -27.72 -2.97
N GLU A 73 3.15 -27.81 -4.00
CA GLU A 73 4.49 -28.42 -3.93
C GLU A 73 5.60 -27.38 -3.73
N HIS A 74 5.39 -26.15 -4.19
CA HIS A 74 6.40 -25.11 -4.18
C HIS A 74 5.97 -23.87 -3.38
N SER A 75 6.96 -23.09 -2.93
CA SER A 75 6.67 -21.82 -2.25
C SER A 75 6.15 -20.78 -3.25
N PRO A 76 5.34 -19.79 -2.79
CA PRO A 76 4.88 -18.70 -3.66
C PRO A 76 6.03 -18.00 -4.40
N VAL A 77 7.17 -17.81 -3.74
CA VAL A 77 8.38 -17.20 -4.33
C VAL A 77 8.88 -17.99 -5.54
N GLN A 78 8.83 -19.33 -5.49
CA GLN A 78 9.28 -20.19 -6.59
C GLN A 78 8.25 -20.23 -7.73
N VAL A 79 6.97 -20.11 -7.40
CA VAL A 79 5.85 -20.20 -8.36
C VAL A 79 5.60 -18.86 -9.08
N TRP A 80 5.94 -17.75 -8.45
CA TRP A 80 5.65 -16.40 -8.94
C TRP A 80 6.03 -16.15 -10.41
N PRO A 81 7.23 -16.51 -10.92
CA PRO A 81 7.59 -16.28 -12.32
C PRO A 81 6.66 -16.99 -13.30
N LYS A 82 6.23 -18.21 -12.96
CA LYS A 82 5.28 -18.98 -13.80
C LYS A 82 3.89 -18.34 -13.81
N MET A 83 3.45 -17.81 -12.65
CA MET A 83 2.16 -17.11 -12.58
C MET A 83 2.22 -15.78 -13.34
N TYR A 84 3.34 -15.06 -13.26
CA TYR A 84 3.54 -13.82 -14.02
C TYR A 84 3.37 -14.06 -15.53
N GLU A 85 3.98 -15.11 -16.08
CA GLU A 85 3.84 -15.49 -17.48
C GLU A 85 2.38 -15.89 -17.82
N ALA A 86 1.76 -16.71 -16.96
CA ALA A 86 0.41 -17.20 -17.19
C ALA A 86 -0.66 -16.09 -17.13
N ILE A 87 -0.42 -15.05 -16.34
CA ILE A 87 -1.33 -13.91 -16.16
C ILE A 87 -1.06 -12.77 -17.17
N ASP A 88 -0.05 -12.94 -18.03
CA ASP A 88 0.36 -11.96 -19.06
C ASP A 88 0.82 -10.62 -18.43
N GLY A 89 1.52 -10.70 -17.30
CA GLY A 89 2.12 -9.55 -16.62
C GLY A 89 1.13 -8.62 -15.89
N ASP A 90 -0.13 -9.02 -15.70
CA ASP A 90 -1.08 -8.24 -14.90
C ASP A 90 -0.69 -8.26 -13.41
N MET A 91 0.06 -7.23 -12.99
CA MET A 91 0.60 -7.12 -11.64
C MET A 91 -0.50 -7.01 -10.57
N PHE A 92 -1.61 -6.34 -10.88
CA PHE A 92 -2.72 -6.22 -9.94
C PHE A 92 -3.38 -7.56 -9.66
N ALA A 93 -3.71 -8.30 -10.69
CA ALA A 93 -4.24 -9.66 -10.56
C ALA A 93 -3.26 -10.59 -9.85
N LEU A 94 -1.97 -10.52 -10.23
CA LEU A 94 -0.92 -11.33 -9.63
C LEU A 94 -0.73 -11.01 -8.14
N SER A 95 -0.90 -9.75 -7.73
CA SER A 95 -0.74 -9.36 -6.34
C SER A 95 -1.76 -10.02 -5.43
N ALA A 96 -3.03 -10.04 -5.82
CA ALA A 96 -4.07 -10.71 -5.03
C ALA A 96 -3.84 -12.23 -4.95
N LEU A 97 -3.42 -12.84 -6.06
CA LEU A 97 -3.09 -14.27 -6.10
C LEU A 97 -1.90 -14.60 -5.19
N ASP A 98 -0.84 -13.79 -5.26
CA ASP A 98 0.39 -14.01 -4.48
C ASP A 98 0.17 -13.80 -2.97
N ILE A 99 -0.64 -12.80 -2.58
CA ILE A 99 -1.07 -12.63 -1.18
C ILE A 99 -1.83 -13.87 -0.70
N ALA A 100 -2.81 -14.36 -1.50
CA ALA A 100 -3.59 -15.55 -1.16
C ALA A 100 -2.72 -16.81 -1.04
N ALA A 101 -1.72 -16.95 -1.92
CA ALA A 101 -0.79 -18.08 -1.89
C ALA A 101 0.12 -18.06 -0.66
N HIS A 102 0.64 -16.90 -0.27
CA HIS A 102 1.43 -16.74 0.96
C HIS A 102 0.57 -16.98 2.21
N ASP A 103 -0.66 -16.47 2.23
CA ASP A 103 -1.60 -16.70 3.34
C ASP A 103 -1.92 -18.20 3.47
N LEU A 104 -2.26 -18.87 2.35
CA LEU A 104 -2.51 -20.31 2.32
C LEU A 104 -1.31 -21.11 2.84
N ARG A 105 -0.10 -20.76 2.38
CA ARG A 105 1.12 -21.42 2.83
C ARG A 105 1.33 -21.27 4.34
N GLY A 106 1.25 -20.05 4.87
CA GLY A 106 1.40 -19.79 6.29
C GLY A 106 0.38 -20.58 7.12
N ARG A 107 -0.89 -20.65 6.67
CA ARG A 107 -1.94 -21.42 7.34
C ARG A 107 -1.69 -22.93 7.30
N ARG A 108 -1.21 -23.46 6.17
CA ARG A 108 -0.85 -24.89 6.06
C ARG A 108 0.27 -25.29 7.00
N PHE A 109 1.23 -24.40 7.27
CA PHE A 109 2.35 -24.63 8.20
C PHE A 109 2.05 -24.17 9.64
N GLY A 110 0.93 -23.50 9.89
CA GLY A 110 0.55 -23.01 11.20
C GLY A 110 1.42 -21.84 11.71
N ILE A 111 2.04 -21.07 10.82
CA ILE A 111 2.92 -19.93 11.14
C ILE A 111 2.49 -18.64 10.43
N PRO A 112 2.76 -17.47 11.00
CA PRO A 112 2.59 -16.19 10.29
C PRO A 112 3.48 -16.08 9.06
N THR A 113 3.02 -15.38 8.02
CA THR A 113 3.76 -15.25 6.76
C THR A 113 5.13 -14.59 6.95
N TRP A 114 5.24 -13.55 7.78
CA TRP A 114 6.53 -12.91 8.07
C TRP A 114 7.55 -13.89 8.69
N GLN A 115 7.07 -14.85 9.48
CA GLN A 115 7.93 -15.88 10.09
C GLN A 115 8.39 -16.92 9.08
N ASP A 116 7.55 -17.30 8.10
CA ASP A 116 7.93 -18.18 6.99
C ASP A 116 9.10 -17.60 6.18
N TRP A 117 9.23 -16.26 6.13
CA TRP A 117 10.34 -15.56 5.48
C TRP A 117 11.60 -15.41 6.37
N GLY A 118 11.58 -15.95 7.59
CA GLY A 118 12.68 -15.85 8.57
C GLY A 118 12.85 -14.45 9.14
N LEU A 119 11.81 -13.60 9.10
CA LEU A 119 11.85 -12.27 9.69
C LEU A 119 11.56 -12.34 11.20
N ALA A 120 11.98 -11.30 11.94
CA ALA A 120 11.65 -11.11 13.33
C ALA A 120 10.73 -9.88 13.49
N TRP A 121 9.68 -10.01 14.30
CA TRP A 121 8.72 -8.91 14.54
C TRP A 121 9.31 -7.93 15.57
N THR A 122 10.32 -7.15 15.15
CA THR A 122 11.04 -6.16 15.97
C THR A 122 11.34 -4.91 15.16
N GLY A 123 11.41 -3.77 15.83
CA GLY A 123 11.70 -2.50 15.14
C GLY A 123 10.59 -2.05 14.18
N ILE A 124 9.35 -2.36 14.52
CA ILE A 124 8.20 -2.12 13.67
C ILE A 124 7.84 -0.62 13.69
N PRO A 125 7.81 0.07 12.54
CA PRO A 125 7.42 1.48 12.48
C PRO A 125 5.91 1.66 12.72
N GLU A 126 5.53 2.83 13.20
CA GLU A 126 4.13 3.22 13.25
C GLU A 126 3.62 3.63 11.85
N SER A 127 2.36 3.29 11.57
CA SER A 127 1.66 3.70 10.36
C SER A 127 1.14 5.13 10.48
N SER A 128 1.05 5.85 9.37
CA SER A 128 0.35 7.13 9.28
C SER A 128 -1.17 6.96 9.20
N TYR A 129 -1.90 8.05 9.50
CA TYR A 129 -3.30 8.25 9.12
C TYR A 129 -3.39 9.28 8.00
N THR A 130 -4.08 8.94 6.92
CA THR A 130 -4.14 9.78 5.72
C THR A 130 -5.30 10.76 5.76
N ILE A 131 -5.00 12.04 5.56
CA ILE A 131 -5.97 13.11 5.35
C ILE A 131 -5.97 13.46 3.86
N GLY A 132 -7.06 13.10 3.17
CA GLY A 132 -7.27 13.44 1.77
C GLY A 132 -7.52 14.94 1.55
N ILE A 133 -7.38 15.40 0.30
CA ILE A 133 -7.60 16.78 -0.11
C ILE A 133 -9.07 17.18 0.12
N ASP A 134 -9.29 18.30 0.80
CA ASP A 134 -10.61 18.92 1.01
C ASP A 134 -10.42 20.41 1.35
N SER A 135 -11.49 21.12 1.73
CA SER A 135 -11.33 22.43 2.35
C SER A 135 -10.52 22.32 3.66
N ILE A 136 -9.76 23.36 3.98
CA ILE A 136 -8.92 23.37 5.20
C ILE A 136 -9.74 23.04 6.44
N GLU A 137 -10.96 23.58 6.55
CA GLU A 137 -11.87 23.35 7.68
C GLU A 137 -12.22 21.87 7.82
N LYS A 138 -12.49 21.18 6.69
CA LYS A 138 -12.81 19.74 6.70
C LYS A 138 -11.56 18.88 7.00
N MET A 139 -10.39 19.27 6.48
CA MET A 139 -9.14 18.57 6.80
C MET A 139 -8.81 18.70 8.29
N ILE A 140 -9.01 19.88 8.89
CA ILE A 140 -8.89 20.09 10.34
C ILE A 140 -9.93 19.25 11.11
N ALA A 141 -11.16 19.15 10.61
CA ALA A 141 -12.18 18.32 11.23
C ALA A 141 -11.79 16.83 11.23
N LYS A 142 -11.30 16.30 10.10
CA LYS A 142 -10.78 14.92 10.00
C LYS A 142 -9.60 14.64 10.95
N LEU A 143 -8.68 15.59 11.07
CA LEU A 143 -7.57 15.50 12.02
C LEU A 143 -8.08 15.41 13.47
N LYS A 144 -9.09 16.22 13.83
CA LYS A 144 -9.69 16.24 15.17
C LYS A 144 -10.58 15.03 15.45
N GLU A 145 -11.19 14.43 14.44
CA GLU A 145 -11.98 13.21 14.53
C GLU A 145 -11.11 11.98 14.84
N GLN A 146 -9.86 12.00 14.40
CA GLN A 146 -8.88 10.93 14.59
C GLN A 146 -7.72 11.37 15.51
N PRO A 147 -7.98 11.67 16.78
CA PRO A 147 -6.96 12.20 17.69
C PRO A 147 -6.00 11.11 18.16
N GLY A 148 -4.74 11.52 18.44
CA GLY A 148 -3.75 10.67 19.10
C GLY A 148 -2.98 9.76 18.15
N TRP A 149 -3.05 9.98 16.84
CA TRP A 149 -2.07 9.45 15.92
C TRP A 149 -0.75 10.23 16.06
N SER A 150 0.35 9.50 16.08
CA SER A 150 1.69 10.09 16.11
C SER A 150 2.15 10.63 14.76
N ILE A 151 1.52 10.15 13.66
CA ILE A 151 1.87 10.47 12.28
C ILE A 151 0.60 10.68 11.45
N TYR A 152 0.54 11.81 10.74
CA TYR A 152 -0.49 12.05 9.72
C TYR A 152 0.16 12.20 8.35
N LYS A 153 -0.39 11.51 7.35
CA LYS A 153 -0.05 11.70 5.94
C LYS A 153 -1.04 12.70 5.33
N ILE A 154 -0.54 13.78 4.75
CA ILE A 154 -1.36 14.84 4.17
C ILE A 154 -1.26 14.75 2.65
N LYS A 155 -2.39 14.53 2.00
CA LYS A 155 -2.47 14.58 0.54
C LYS A 155 -2.46 16.02 0.07
N LEU A 156 -1.58 16.32 -0.87
CA LEU A 156 -1.33 17.64 -1.46
C LEU A 156 -1.51 17.58 -2.98
N GLY A 157 -1.25 18.68 -3.68
CA GLY A 157 -1.41 18.81 -5.13
C GLY A 157 -2.39 19.92 -5.50
N THR A 158 -2.44 20.98 -4.70
CA THR A 158 -3.26 22.16 -4.91
C THR A 158 -2.41 23.42 -4.82
N ALA A 159 -2.93 24.55 -5.25
CA ALA A 159 -2.23 25.84 -5.11
C ALA A 159 -2.10 26.32 -3.64
N ARG A 160 -2.73 25.61 -2.67
CA ARG A 160 -2.76 26.01 -1.26
C ARG A 160 -2.01 25.03 -0.34
N ASP A 161 -1.16 24.19 -0.86
CA ASP A 161 -0.51 23.09 -0.13
C ASP A 161 0.22 23.54 1.13
N LEU A 162 1.05 24.58 1.05
CA LEU A 162 1.77 25.11 2.22
C LEU A 162 0.82 25.73 3.25
N GLU A 163 -0.25 26.38 2.80
CA GLU A 163 -1.28 26.92 3.69
C GLU A 163 -1.99 25.79 4.43
N VAL A 164 -2.37 24.72 3.73
CA VAL A 164 -3.00 23.53 4.32
C VAL A 164 -2.14 22.97 5.45
N VAL A 165 -0.86 22.69 5.18
CA VAL A 165 0.05 22.11 6.18
C VAL A 165 0.25 23.05 7.37
N ASN A 166 0.39 24.36 7.10
CA ASN A 166 0.54 25.37 8.16
C ASN A 166 -0.71 25.48 9.05
N GLU A 167 -1.91 25.39 8.47
CA GLU A 167 -3.15 25.41 9.26
C GLU A 167 -3.33 24.13 10.08
N LEU A 168 -3.07 22.95 9.49
CA LEU A 168 -3.13 21.68 10.21
C LEU A 168 -2.15 21.63 11.38
N ARG A 169 -0.95 22.19 11.22
CA ARG A 169 0.09 22.25 12.27
C ARG A 169 -0.37 22.96 13.54
N LYS A 170 -1.28 23.92 13.45
CA LYS A 170 -1.84 24.62 14.61
C LYS A 170 -2.68 23.72 15.54
N HIS A 171 -3.02 22.51 15.09
CA HIS A 171 -3.94 21.60 15.78
C HIS A 171 -3.29 20.31 16.30
N THR A 172 -2.02 20.05 15.98
CA THR A 172 -1.33 18.84 16.44
C THR A 172 0.20 19.02 16.37
N ASP A 173 0.92 18.35 17.28
CA ASP A 173 2.39 18.23 17.26
C ASP A 173 2.86 16.92 16.61
N ALA A 174 1.95 16.08 16.10
CA ALA A 174 2.28 14.83 15.43
C ALA A 174 3.19 15.05 14.21
N VAL A 175 3.97 14.05 13.84
CA VAL A 175 4.78 14.09 12.63
C VAL A 175 3.88 14.18 11.40
N PHE A 176 4.24 15.01 10.43
CA PHE A 176 3.59 15.05 9.14
C PHE A 176 4.44 14.36 8.09
N ARG A 177 3.81 13.58 7.22
CA ARG A 177 4.30 13.11 5.93
C ARG A 177 3.43 13.73 4.86
N VAL A 178 4.01 14.17 3.75
CA VAL A 178 3.23 14.78 2.67
C VAL A 178 3.38 13.97 1.40
N ASP A 179 2.29 13.85 0.66
CA ASP A 179 2.25 13.17 -0.62
C ASP A 179 1.63 14.13 -1.65
N ALA A 180 2.47 14.57 -2.59
CA ALA A 180 2.08 15.53 -3.62
C ALA A 180 1.52 14.85 -4.88
N ASN A 181 1.52 13.53 -4.95
CA ASN A 181 0.93 12.73 -6.04
C ASN A 181 1.27 13.26 -7.44
N CYS A 182 2.56 13.47 -7.72
CA CYS A 182 3.08 13.93 -9.01
C CYS A 182 2.70 15.39 -9.39
N SER A 183 2.34 16.25 -8.44
CA SER A 183 1.73 17.56 -8.77
C SER A 183 2.71 18.75 -8.77
N TRP A 184 3.95 18.56 -8.31
CA TRP A 184 4.91 19.68 -8.18
C TRP A 184 5.99 19.63 -9.25
N SER A 185 6.52 20.81 -9.59
CA SER A 185 7.78 20.96 -10.32
C SER A 185 8.99 20.77 -9.41
N ALA A 186 10.19 20.66 -9.99
CA ALA A 186 11.43 20.56 -9.22
C ALA A 186 11.66 21.82 -8.36
N ASP A 187 11.45 23.02 -8.93
CA ASP A 187 11.62 24.28 -8.21
C ASP A 187 10.63 24.41 -7.03
N GLU A 188 9.36 24.06 -7.24
CA GLU A 188 8.35 24.02 -6.17
C GLU A 188 8.72 23.01 -5.09
N THR A 189 9.14 21.80 -5.45
CA THR A 189 9.54 20.77 -4.51
C THR A 189 10.68 21.23 -3.62
N ILE A 190 11.74 21.79 -4.21
CA ILE A 190 12.90 22.29 -3.48
C ILE A 190 12.47 23.43 -2.54
N ALA A 191 11.75 24.45 -3.06
CA ALA A 191 11.30 25.57 -2.25
C ALA A 191 10.37 25.13 -1.10
N ASN A 192 9.37 24.29 -1.39
CA ASN A 192 8.42 23.78 -0.42
C ASN A 192 9.11 22.96 0.67
N SER A 193 10.17 22.20 0.33
CA SER A 193 10.86 21.33 1.28
C SER A 193 11.44 22.10 2.48
N TYR A 194 11.91 23.31 2.29
CA TYR A 194 12.43 24.17 3.38
C TYR A 194 11.32 24.66 4.30
N VAL A 195 10.17 25.02 3.74
CA VAL A 195 9.01 25.46 4.54
C VAL A 195 8.43 24.28 5.32
N LEU A 196 8.23 23.15 4.64
CA LEU A 196 7.66 21.94 5.22
C LEU A 196 8.55 21.35 6.33
N ALA A 197 9.88 21.44 6.19
CA ALA A 197 10.80 21.02 7.25
C ALA A 197 10.56 21.81 8.56
N ASN A 198 10.30 23.13 8.46
CA ASN A 198 9.99 23.97 9.61
C ASN A 198 8.60 23.67 10.20
N LEU A 199 7.71 23.02 9.44
CA LEU A 199 6.39 22.58 9.87
C LEU A 199 6.38 21.13 10.41
N GLY A 200 7.54 20.50 10.62
CA GLY A 200 7.66 19.16 11.18
C GLY A 200 7.24 18.05 10.21
N VAL A 201 7.42 18.27 8.91
CA VAL A 201 7.26 17.22 7.89
C VAL A 201 8.51 16.35 7.88
N GLU A 202 8.31 15.02 7.85
CA GLU A 202 9.39 14.03 7.88
C GLU A 202 9.98 13.76 6.49
N PHE A 203 9.13 13.64 5.47
CA PHE A 203 9.53 13.45 4.07
C PHE A 203 8.42 13.90 3.10
N ILE A 204 8.79 13.99 1.82
CA ILE A 204 7.89 14.28 0.70
C ILE A 204 7.80 13.02 -0.16
N GLU A 205 6.58 12.54 -0.43
CA GLU A 205 6.31 11.41 -1.32
C GLU A 205 5.92 11.92 -2.71
N GLN A 206 6.51 11.32 -3.73
CA GLN A 206 6.28 11.52 -5.17
C GLN A 206 5.88 12.95 -5.56
N PRO A 207 6.77 13.95 -5.41
CA PRO A 207 6.42 15.32 -5.79
C PRO A 207 6.35 15.52 -7.31
N LEU A 208 7.29 14.93 -8.06
CA LEU A 208 7.44 15.13 -9.50
C LEU A 208 6.59 14.15 -10.31
N ALA A 209 6.14 14.58 -11.47
CA ALA A 209 5.53 13.71 -12.47
C ALA A 209 6.49 12.59 -12.90
N ILE A 210 5.94 11.43 -13.29
CA ILE A 210 6.72 10.25 -13.67
C ILE A 210 7.64 10.55 -14.87
N ASP A 211 7.16 11.34 -15.82
CA ASP A 211 7.86 11.77 -17.03
C ASP A 211 8.79 12.98 -16.84
N SER A 212 8.96 13.47 -15.61
CA SER A 212 9.93 14.51 -15.29
C SER A 212 11.35 14.05 -15.64
N SER A 213 12.17 15.01 -16.07
CA SER A 213 13.55 14.74 -16.50
C SER A 213 14.39 14.13 -15.36
N VAL A 214 15.38 13.32 -15.73
CA VAL A 214 16.36 12.80 -14.76
C VAL A 214 17.10 13.94 -14.06
N ASP A 215 17.37 15.02 -14.78
CA ASP A 215 18.04 16.21 -14.22
C ASP A 215 17.19 16.89 -13.14
N ASP A 216 15.87 17.00 -13.33
CA ASP A 216 14.94 17.53 -12.32
C ASP A 216 14.89 16.63 -11.09
N LYS A 217 14.79 15.31 -11.27
CA LYS A 217 14.80 14.34 -10.18
C LYS A 217 16.13 14.40 -9.40
N LEU A 218 17.25 14.51 -10.10
CA LEU A 218 18.58 14.64 -9.50
C LEU A 218 18.74 15.97 -8.73
N ARG A 219 18.21 17.07 -9.26
CA ARG A 219 18.19 18.36 -8.55
C ARG A 219 17.39 18.26 -7.26
N VAL A 220 16.19 17.68 -7.31
CA VAL A 220 15.36 17.47 -6.12
C VAL A 220 16.05 16.58 -5.10
N TYR A 221 16.67 15.48 -5.54
CA TYR A 221 17.46 14.60 -4.67
C TYR A 221 18.57 15.35 -3.92
N ASN A 222 19.30 16.25 -4.61
CA ASN A 222 20.45 16.94 -4.02
C ASN A 222 20.07 18.19 -3.22
N GLU A 223 19.02 18.91 -3.61
CA GLU A 223 18.71 20.26 -3.11
C GLU A 223 17.49 20.29 -2.17
N SER A 224 16.67 19.24 -2.13
CA SER A 224 15.55 19.18 -1.19
C SER A 224 16.04 19.12 0.26
N LYS A 225 15.44 19.93 1.13
CA LYS A 225 15.73 19.91 2.57
C LYS A 225 15.23 18.67 3.26
N LEU A 226 14.17 18.04 2.72
CA LEU A 226 13.53 16.83 3.23
C LEU A 226 13.87 15.64 2.35
N PRO A 227 13.94 14.42 2.90
CA PRO A 227 13.98 13.22 2.08
C PRO A 227 12.79 13.16 1.12
N VAL A 228 13.02 12.63 -0.08
CA VAL A 228 11.99 12.42 -1.10
C VAL A 228 11.89 10.94 -1.41
N LEU A 229 10.67 10.39 -1.34
CA LEU A 229 10.37 8.98 -1.59
C LEU A 229 9.63 8.81 -2.92
N ALA A 230 10.00 7.80 -3.69
CA ALA A 230 9.30 7.42 -4.92
C ALA A 230 8.08 6.56 -4.59
N ASP A 231 6.93 6.85 -5.20
CA ASP A 231 5.73 6.01 -5.24
C ASP A 231 5.43 5.58 -6.68
N GLU A 232 4.93 6.50 -7.50
CA GLU A 232 4.57 6.23 -8.89
C GLU A 232 5.80 5.93 -9.77
N ASP A 233 6.97 6.40 -9.42
CA ASP A 233 8.24 6.07 -10.11
C ASP A 233 8.83 4.71 -9.70
N CYS A 234 8.29 4.07 -8.65
CA CYS A 234 8.74 2.75 -8.17
C CYS A 234 7.56 1.78 -8.16
N GLN A 235 7.36 1.08 -9.27
CA GLN A 235 6.24 0.15 -9.43
C GLN A 235 6.68 -1.31 -9.37
N VAL A 236 7.79 -1.67 -10.02
CA VAL A 236 8.29 -3.04 -10.14
C VAL A 236 9.74 -3.15 -9.68
N SER A 237 10.24 -4.39 -9.57
CA SER A 237 11.58 -4.67 -9.02
C SER A 237 12.71 -3.90 -9.71
N ASP A 238 12.65 -3.73 -11.03
CA ASP A 238 13.69 -3.01 -11.79
C ASP A 238 13.74 -1.52 -11.47
N ASP A 239 12.64 -0.94 -11.00
CA ASP A 239 12.56 0.48 -10.67
C ASP A 239 13.36 0.85 -9.42
N VAL A 240 13.63 -0.12 -8.53
CA VAL A 240 14.44 0.13 -7.33
C VAL A 240 15.83 0.66 -7.72
N LEU A 241 16.47 0.04 -8.72
CA LEU A 241 17.75 0.52 -9.24
C LEU A 241 17.64 1.88 -9.93
N ARG A 242 16.55 2.13 -10.65
CA ARG A 242 16.31 3.42 -11.32
C ARG A 242 16.09 4.55 -10.32
N CYS A 243 15.44 4.26 -9.19
CA CYS A 243 15.22 5.23 -8.12
C CYS A 243 16.49 5.54 -7.30
N ASN A 244 17.48 4.66 -7.30
CA ASN A 244 18.70 4.85 -6.53
C ASN A 244 19.50 6.06 -7.03
N GLY A 245 19.76 7.03 -6.15
CA GLY A 245 20.42 8.30 -6.47
C GLY A 245 19.48 9.39 -7.04
N LEU A 246 18.20 9.06 -7.26
CA LEU A 246 17.16 10.02 -7.65
C LEU A 246 16.12 10.24 -6.54
N TYR A 247 16.01 9.28 -5.61
CA TYR A 247 15.12 9.30 -4.45
C TYR A 247 15.87 8.79 -3.22
N HIS A 248 15.53 9.32 -2.05
CA HIS A 248 16.10 8.90 -0.77
C HIS A 248 15.51 7.59 -0.26
N GLY A 249 14.36 7.19 -0.80
CA GLY A 249 13.65 5.97 -0.47
C GLY A 249 12.57 5.63 -1.46
N ILE A 250 11.92 4.48 -1.25
CA ILE A 250 10.84 3.99 -2.09
C ILE A 250 9.61 3.63 -1.26
N ASN A 251 8.43 3.84 -1.83
CA ASN A 251 7.16 3.33 -1.35
C ASN A 251 6.73 2.13 -2.21
N VAL A 252 6.86 0.93 -1.65
CA VAL A 252 6.41 -0.30 -2.30
C VAL A 252 4.92 -0.48 -2.03
N LYS A 253 4.11 -0.59 -3.09
CA LYS A 253 2.71 -1.00 -3.00
C LYS A 253 2.54 -2.38 -3.64
N ILE A 254 1.99 -3.30 -2.89
CA ILE A 254 1.91 -4.72 -3.26
C ILE A 254 1.19 -4.91 -4.59
N CYS A 255 0.10 -4.17 -4.81
CA CYS A 255 -0.67 -4.24 -6.06
C CYS A 255 0.15 -3.82 -7.29
N LYS A 256 1.04 -2.83 -7.15
CA LYS A 256 1.86 -2.36 -8.28
C LYS A 256 2.94 -3.37 -8.66
N CYS A 257 3.57 -4.01 -7.68
CA CYS A 257 4.72 -4.87 -7.93
C CYS A 257 4.37 -6.35 -8.17
N GLY A 258 3.09 -6.72 -8.04
CA GLY A 258 2.66 -8.10 -8.30
C GLY A 258 2.71 -9.02 -7.09
N GLY A 259 2.63 -8.47 -5.86
CA GLY A 259 2.45 -9.26 -4.65
C GLY A 259 3.54 -9.13 -3.60
N LEU A 260 3.44 -9.97 -2.60
CA LEU A 260 4.39 -10.05 -1.47
C LEU A 260 5.77 -10.55 -1.90
N THR A 261 5.81 -11.48 -2.87
CA THR A 261 7.05 -12.05 -3.40
C THR A 261 7.98 -10.97 -3.97
N PRO A 262 7.59 -10.16 -4.97
CA PRO A 262 8.46 -9.09 -5.46
C PRO A 262 8.66 -7.98 -4.42
N ALA A 263 7.65 -7.63 -3.62
CA ALA A 263 7.78 -6.62 -2.57
C ALA A 263 8.91 -6.95 -1.59
N LEU A 264 9.00 -8.22 -1.16
CA LEU A 264 10.07 -8.72 -0.29
C LEU A 264 11.46 -8.51 -0.93
N GLY A 265 11.58 -8.77 -2.23
CA GLY A 265 12.80 -8.55 -3.01
C GLY A 265 13.16 -7.07 -3.11
N MET A 266 12.19 -6.21 -3.47
CA MET A 266 12.36 -4.76 -3.61
C MET A 266 12.84 -4.12 -2.31
N LEU A 267 12.22 -4.46 -1.18
CA LEU A 267 12.60 -3.92 0.14
C LEU A 267 14.03 -4.35 0.54
N ARG A 268 14.39 -5.62 0.31
CA ARG A 268 15.74 -6.11 0.57
C ARG A 268 16.77 -5.41 -0.32
N GLN A 269 16.48 -5.23 -1.60
CA GLN A 269 17.34 -4.52 -2.54
C GLN A 269 17.51 -3.05 -2.13
N ALA A 270 16.43 -2.34 -1.80
CA ALA A 270 16.49 -0.95 -1.36
C ALA A 270 17.40 -0.80 -0.11
N LYS A 271 17.28 -1.71 0.85
CA LYS A 271 18.18 -1.72 2.02
C LYS A 271 19.65 -1.93 1.66
N THR A 272 19.98 -2.78 0.69
CA THR A 272 21.37 -2.94 0.23
C THR A 272 21.93 -1.70 -0.46
N LEU A 273 21.05 -0.87 -1.01
CA LEU A 273 21.36 0.42 -1.64
C LEU A 273 21.31 1.59 -0.65
N ASN A 274 21.09 1.33 0.65
CA ASN A 274 20.93 2.33 1.70
C ASN A 274 19.77 3.30 1.45
N MET A 275 18.76 2.89 0.71
CA MET A 275 17.52 3.64 0.51
C MET A 275 16.56 3.40 1.68
N LYS A 276 15.78 4.41 2.03
CA LYS A 276 14.65 4.26 2.95
C LYS A 276 13.56 3.41 2.34
N THR A 277 12.91 2.59 3.17
CA THR A 277 11.87 1.66 2.74
C THR A 277 10.54 2.01 3.38
N MET A 278 9.50 2.07 2.56
CA MET A 278 8.11 2.20 2.98
C MET A 278 7.25 1.16 2.25
N VAL A 279 6.24 0.65 2.91
CA VAL A 279 5.12 -0.03 2.26
C VAL A 279 3.87 0.81 2.49
N GLY A 280 3.26 1.20 1.39
CA GLY A 280 1.96 1.86 1.36
C GLY A 280 0.86 0.90 0.93
N CYS A 281 -0.38 1.35 1.10
CA CYS A 281 -1.57 0.65 0.67
C CYS A 281 -2.39 1.49 -0.31
N MET A 282 -3.43 0.89 -0.84
CA MET A 282 -4.59 1.57 -1.40
C MET A 282 -5.69 1.66 -0.33
N VAL A 283 -6.86 2.16 -0.67
CA VAL A 283 -8.05 1.94 0.17
C VAL A 283 -8.45 0.48 0.00
N GLU A 284 -8.15 -0.35 0.97
CA GLU A 284 -8.33 -1.81 0.92
C GLU A 284 -8.82 -2.34 2.26
N SER A 285 -9.37 -3.55 2.25
CA SER A 285 -9.88 -4.19 3.46
C SER A 285 -8.75 -4.72 4.34
N SER A 286 -9.13 -5.30 5.48
CA SER A 286 -8.18 -5.98 6.36
C SER A 286 -7.42 -7.14 5.70
N ILE A 287 -7.87 -7.67 4.55
CA ILE A 287 -7.14 -8.73 3.82
C ILE A 287 -5.88 -8.13 3.18
N GLY A 288 -5.99 -7.06 2.39
CA GLY A 288 -4.84 -6.40 1.77
C GLY A 288 -3.89 -5.84 2.82
N ILE A 289 -4.43 -5.13 3.82
CA ILE A 289 -3.63 -4.58 4.93
C ILE A 289 -2.90 -5.68 5.71
N SER A 290 -3.52 -6.83 5.95
CA SER A 290 -2.86 -7.97 6.61
C SER A 290 -1.71 -8.54 5.79
N GLY A 291 -1.84 -8.58 4.47
CA GLY A 291 -0.75 -8.93 3.57
C GLY A 291 0.41 -7.94 3.68
N ALA A 292 0.13 -6.65 3.51
CA ALA A 292 1.13 -5.58 3.58
C ALA A 292 1.87 -5.56 4.93
N ALA A 293 1.16 -5.77 6.02
CA ALA A 293 1.73 -5.78 7.36
C ALA A 293 2.80 -6.86 7.55
N GLN A 294 2.76 -7.99 6.81
CA GLN A 294 3.78 -9.03 6.92
C GLN A 294 5.18 -8.53 6.54
N LEU A 295 5.27 -7.45 5.77
CA LEU A 295 6.54 -6.84 5.33
C LEU A 295 7.12 -5.83 6.35
N MET A 296 6.38 -5.46 7.40
CA MET A 296 6.78 -4.40 8.35
C MET A 296 8.16 -4.57 8.98
N PRO A 297 8.67 -5.78 9.26
CA PRO A 297 10.04 -5.93 9.76
C PRO A 297 11.15 -5.43 8.81
N LEU A 298 10.80 -5.15 7.54
CA LEU A 298 11.71 -4.61 6.53
C LEU A 298 11.52 -3.12 6.27
N MET A 299 10.61 -2.44 6.96
CA MET A 299 10.26 -1.05 6.69
C MET A 299 10.97 -0.08 7.62
N ASP A 300 11.32 1.11 7.08
CA ASP A 300 11.63 2.30 7.88
C ASP A 300 10.34 3.10 8.17
N TYR A 301 9.38 3.06 7.25
CA TYR A 301 8.09 3.78 7.31
C TYR A 301 6.94 2.85 6.93
N ALA A 302 5.76 3.10 7.48
CA ALA A 302 4.53 2.39 7.14
C ALA A 302 3.39 3.38 6.84
N ASP A 303 2.53 3.00 5.87
CA ASP A 303 1.33 3.73 5.47
C ASP A 303 0.23 2.70 5.16
N LEU A 304 -0.35 2.14 6.25
CA LEU A 304 -1.23 0.97 6.23
C LEU A 304 -2.63 1.27 6.78
N ASP A 305 -3.13 2.47 6.57
CA ASP A 305 -4.41 2.92 7.09
C ASP A 305 -5.60 2.65 6.15
N GLY A 306 -5.41 1.98 5.01
CA GLY A 306 -6.46 1.75 4.02
C GLY A 306 -7.76 1.18 4.61
N ALA A 307 -7.66 0.19 5.51
CA ALA A 307 -8.83 -0.37 6.19
C ALA A 307 -9.45 0.57 7.25
N VAL A 308 -8.67 1.53 7.78
CA VAL A 308 -9.18 2.53 8.74
C VAL A 308 -10.07 3.57 8.05
N LEU A 309 -9.86 3.79 6.76
CA LEU A 309 -10.66 4.71 5.94
C LEU A 309 -12.05 4.15 5.58
N LEU A 310 -12.27 2.85 5.77
CA LEU A 310 -13.55 2.21 5.49
C LEU A 310 -14.55 2.43 6.64
N SER A 311 -15.83 2.62 6.31
CA SER A 311 -16.91 2.63 7.30
C SER A 311 -17.34 1.23 7.70
N ASP A 312 -17.21 0.26 6.79
CA ASP A 312 -17.55 -1.14 6.99
C ASP A 312 -16.83 -2.06 6.00
N SER A 313 -16.67 -3.36 6.37
CA SER A 313 -16.01 -4.37 5.53
C SER A 313 -16.47 -5.77 5.94
N PRO A 314 -16.53 -6.75 4.99
CA PRO A 314 -16.81 -8.15 5.30
C PRO A 314 -15.57 -8.92 5.76
N THR A 315 -14.51 -8.23 6.24
CA THR A 315 -13.23 -8.84 6.55
C THR A 315 -12.74 -8.45 7.95
N GLU A 316 -11.94 -9.31 8.54
CA GLU A 316 -11.17 -9.01 9.75
C GLU A 316 -9.70 -9.42 9.54
N GLY A 317 -8.80 -8.78 10.26
CA GLY A 317 -7.38 -9.08 10.15
C GLY A 317 -6.53 -8.18 11.03
N VAL A 318 -5.39 -7.77 10.50
CA VAL A 318 -4.55 -6.75 11.11
C VAL A 318 -5.35 -5.47 11.34
N ARG A 319 -5.18 -4.88 12.51
CA ARG A 319 -5.81 -3.60 12.88
C ARG A 319 -4.73 -2.55 13.11
N VAL A 320 -4.97 -1.37 12.60
CA VAL A 320 -4.13 -0.19 12.85
C VAL A 320 -4.87 0.74 13.80
N THR A 321 -4.30 0.99 14.96
CA THR A 321 -4.92 1.85 15.97
C THR A 321 -3.92 2.93 16.38
N LYS A 322 -4.20 4.16 16.03
CA LYS A 322 -3.34 5.32 16.33
C LYS A 322 -1.87 5.09 15.87
N GLY A 323 -1.70 4.45 14.73
CA GLY A 323 -0.40 4.12 14.14
C GLY A 323 0.15 2.75 14.53
N VAL A 324 -0.24 2.20 15.68
CA VAL A 324 0.21 0.88 16.11
C VAL A 324 -0.48 -0.21 15.31
N VAL A 325 0.31 -1.09 14.70
CA VAL A 325 -0.16 -2.23 13.92
C VAL A 325 -0.27 -3.46 14.81
N HIS A 326 -1.48 -3.97 14.95
CA HIS A 326 -1.79 -5.13 15.78
C HIS A 326 -2.01 -6.35 14.88
N LEU A 327 -1.07 -7.30 14.93
CA LEU A 327 -1.26 -8.61 14.30
C LEU A 327 -2.35 -9.41 15.01
N THR A 328 -2.86 -10.41 14.33
CA THR A 328 -3.71 -11.45 14.92
C THR A 328 -2.86 -12.66 15.33
N ASP A 329 -3.38 -13.51 16.20
CA ASP A 329 -2.74 -14.79 16.59
C ASP A 329 -2.94 -15.90 15.53
N ARG A 330 -3.54 -15.58 14.40
CA ARG A 330 -3.82 -16.51 13.32
C ARG A 330 -2.63 -16.69 12.39
N PRO A 331 -2.40 -17.91 11.85
CA PRO A 331 -1.34 -18.15 10.87
C PRO A 331 -1.66 -17.49 9.52
N GLY A 332 -0.68 -17.51 8.62
CA GLY A 332 -0.73 -16.81 7.34
C GLY A 332 -0.62 -15.32 7.51
N THR A 333 -1.42 -14.55 6.80
CA THR A 333 -1.55 -13.09 6.99
C THR A 333 -2.41 -12.75 8.22
N GLY A 334 -3.17 -13.73 8.71
CA GLY A 334 -4.08 -13.58 9.83
C GLY A 334 -5.46 -13.00 9.50
N ALA A 335 -5.73 -12.71 8.23
CA ALA A 335 -7.01 -12.19 7.77
C ALA A 335 -8.09 -13.29 7.73
N ILE A 336 -9.35 -12.92 7.85
CA ILE A 336 -10.51 -13.79 7.62
C ILE A 336 -11.56 -13.06 6.79
N LEU A 337 -12.35 -13.83 6.06
CA LEU A 337 -13.51 -13.39 5.30
C LEU A 337 -14.79 -13.83 6.03
N GLN A 338 -15.69 -12.88 6.26
CA GLN A 338 -17.00 -13.13 6.89
C GLN A 338 -18.03 -13.44 5.79
N TYR A 339 -18.16 -14.72 5.45
CA TYR A 339 -19.00 -15.17 4.33
C TYR A 339 -20.49 -14.80 4.49
N ASP A 340 -20.99 -14.75 5.70
CA ASP A 340 -22.36 -14.36 6.03
C ASP A 340 -22.65 -12.87 5.75
N ARG A 341 -21.59 -12.05 5.66
CA ARG A 341 -21.68 -10.61 5.34
C ARG A 341 -21.41 -10.27 3.88
N LEU A 342 -20.82 -11.20 3.11
CA LEU A 342 -20.39 -10.92 1.73
C LEU A 342 -21.49 -10.35 0.84
N GLU A 343 -22.73 -10.87 0.97
CA GLU A 343 -23.85 -10.43 0.12
C GLU A 343 -24.19 -8.94 0.28
N GLN A 344 -23.89 -8.35 1.45
CA GLN A 344 -24.12 -6.92 1.72
C GLN A 344 -23.15 -6.02 0.96
N PHE A 345 -21.99 -6.55 0.54
CA PHE A 345 -20.91 -5.82 -0.15
C PHE A 345 -20.78 -6.19 -1.62
N ARG A 346 -21.59 -7.11 -2.12
CA ARG A 346 -21.48 -7.61 -3.49
C ARG A 346 -21.71 -6.50 -4.53
N CYS A 347 -20.88 -6.44 -5.59
CA CYS A 347 -21.02 -5.53 -6.74
C CYS A 347 -21.26 -6.28 -8.05
#